data_6ff28e6fae3fd421b174a27e852ea307
#
_entry.id   6ff28e6fae3fd421b174a27e852ea307
#
_cell.length_a   1.000
_cell.length_b   1.000
_cell.length_c   1.000
_cell.angle_alpha   90.00
_cell.angle_beta   90.00
_cell.angle_gamma   90.00
#
_symmetry.space_group_name_H-M   'P 1'
#
loop_
_entity.id
_entity.type
_entity.pdbx_description
1 polymer ?
#
loop_
_entity_poly.entity_id
_entity_poly.type
_entity_poly.pdbx_seq_one_letter_code
_entity_poly.pdbx_strand_id
1 'polypeptide(L)'
;MFDEEQQEYANLSLFPDDREIPADAVDSLQVKVSGLELRRPRVFGSCWLACELWRQLGLHEFWGSRLAGWRAEVAWEKVLQLLVVNRLLDPGSEFRVHRQWYLSTAMDALLGTNFAVAEKDRLYRCLDRVLDHKQELFLWLRQKWADLFQADFEILLYDLTSTYFEGAMEENPKAKYGHSRDKRTDCLQVVIALVITPDGFPLAYEVMDGNTSDRTTLRGFLEQIEKTYGKAKRMWVMDRGIPTEEILQEMRDPAREIFYLVGTPKGKIQQCEKKWLDLPWQKVRESVEVKLFEQDGELYVLAKSEGRRAKEIAMRRKRLARLLKKLRAMRRSLPSLVQLLMRLGAVKSAAGRAFQFVHLQMPAEGQEVTRETFQFRVDKKKLQAAEGRDGHYLLRSNLTAGDPSVLWTRYVQLTQIESVFRSLKSELGIPPSTINWSIAPTLTF
;
A
#
# COMPACT_ATOMS: atom_id res chain seq x y z
N MET A 1 -63.73 -5.23 -29.66
CA MET A 1 -62.43 -5.32 -30.36
C MET A 1 -61.55 -4.12 -30.02
N PHE A 2 -61.79 -3.43 -28.90
CA PHE A 2 -60.99 -2.30 -28.43
C PHE A 2 -60.41 -2.47 -27.02
N ASP A 3 -60.79 -3.55 -26.32
CA ASP A 3 -60.30 -3.78 -24.95
C ASP A 3 -59.03 -4.64 -24.84
N GLU A 4 -58.61 -5.33 -25.89
CA GLU A 4 -57.38 -6.14 -25.82
C GLU A 4 -56.08 -5.34 -26.08
N GLU A 5 -56.18 -4.17 -26.75
CA GLU A 5 -55.01 -3.35 -26.99
C GLU A 5 -54.55 -2.52 -25.76
N GLN A 6 -55.47 -2.26 -24.81
CA GLN A 6 -55.13 -1.50 -23.60
C GLN A 6 -54.32 -2.30 -22.54
N GLN A 7 -54.33 -3.62 -22.61
CA GLN A 7 -53.55 -4.46 -21.68
C GLN A 7 -52.06 -4.60 -22.05
N GLU A 8 -51.64 -4.13 -23.22
CA GLU A 8 -50.22 -4.20 -23.64
C GLU A 8 -49.34 -3.08 -23.10
N TYR A 9 -49.91 -2.05 -22.45
CA TYR A 9 -49.17 -0.93 -21.91
C TYR A 9 -49.15 -1.00 -20.37
N ALA A 10 -47.98 -1.05 -19.79
CA ALA A 10 -47.80 -0.96 -18.34
C ALA A 10 -46.98 0.29 -18.01
N ASN A 11 -47.38 1.01 -16.99
CA ASN A 11 -46.51 2.01 -16.37
C ASN A 11 -45.40 1.27 -15.64
N LEU A 12 -44.20 1.32 -16.18
CA LEU A 12 -43.02 0.76 -15.54
C LEU A 12 -42.38 1.83 -14.70
N SER A 13 -42.41 1.63 -13.41
CA SER A 13 -41.62 2.42 -12.50
C SER A 13 -40.17 1.95 -12.43
N LEU A 14 -39.26 2.89 -12.42
CA LEU A 14 -37.84 2.64 -12.30
C LEU A 14 -37.37 2.46 -10.83
N PHE A 15 -38.27 2.69 -9.87
CA PHE A 15 -37.96 2.65 -8.44
C PHE A 15 -38.98 1.80 -7.67
N PRO A 16 -38.56 0.89 -6.79
CA PRO A 16 -39.43 -0.06 -6.09
C PRO A 16 -40.47 0.57 -5.14
N ASP A 17 -40.24 1.80 -4.67
CA ASP A 17 -41.09 2.52 -3.71
C ASP A 17 -41.98 3.56 -4.36
N ASP A 18 -42.49 3.27 -5.54
CA ASP A 18 -43.13 4.26 -6.35
C ASP A 18 -44.46 4.78 -5.85
N ARG A 19 -44.47 6.06 -5.71
CA ARG A 19 -45.69 6.85 -5.71
C ARG A 19 -46.35 6.73 -7.10
N GLU A 20 -47.62 6.42 -7.14
CA GLU A 20 -48.40 6.47 -8.37
C GLU A 20 -48.12 7.80 -9.11
N ILE A 21 -47.60 7.68 -10.34
CA ILE A 21 -47.40 8.86 -11.19
C ILE A 21 -48.77 9.38 -11.54
N PRO A 22 -49.10 10.65 -11.21
CA PRO A 22 -50.40 11.21 -11.57
C PRO A 22 -50.63 11.09 -13.08
N ALA A 23 -51.84 10.74 -13.48
CA ALA A 23 -52.19 10.56 -14.88
C ALA A 23 -52.02 11.82 -15.75
N ASP A 24 -51.85 12.97 -15.11
CA ASP A 24 -51.63 14.30 -15.71
C ASP A 24 -50.18 14.77 -15.67
N ALA A 25 -49.24 13.91 -15.22
CA ALA A 25 -47.80 14.25 -15.25
C ALA A 25 -47.35 14.43 -16.71
N VAL A 26 -46.89 15.65 -17.03
CA VAL A 26 -46.48 16.07 -18.37
C VAL A 26 -45.33 15.23 -18.97
N ASP A 27 -44.61 14.49 -18.13
CA ASP A 27 -43.44 13.70 -18.50
C ASP A 27 -43.69 12.17 -18.47
N SER A 28 -44.95 11.71 -18.42
CA SER A 28 -45.25 10.28 -18.50
C SER A 28 -45.26 9.79 -19.96
N LEU A 29 -44.45 8.81 -20.27
CA LEU A 29 -44.36 8.15 -21.57
C LEU A 29 -44.98 6.75 -21.48
N GLN A 30 -46.03 6.49 -22.25
CA GLN A 30 -46.56 5.12 -22.37
C GLN A 30 -45.71 4.31 -23.32
N VAL A 31 -45.16 3.20 -22.84
CA VAL A 31 -44.29 2.31 -23.63
C VAL A 31 -44.91 0.94 -23.76
N LYS A 32 -44.98 0.43 -24.99
CA LYS A 32 -45.44 -0.93 -25.29
C LYS A 32 -44.37 -1.94 -24.82
N VAL A 33 -44.57 -2.58 -23.68
CA VAL A 33 -43.61 -3.47 -23.04
C VAL A 33 -43.25 -4.65 -23.92
N SER A 34 -44.19 -5.23 -24.66
CA SER A 34 -43.95 -6.35 -25.60
C SER A 34 -43.08 -5.96 -26.80
N GLY A 35 -42.91 -4.66 -27.06
CA GLY A 35 -42.04 -4.13 -28.11
C GLY A 35 -40.64 -3.74 -27.63
N LEU A 36 -40.32 -3.90 -26.32
CA LEU A 36 -39.02 -3.59 -25.78
C LEU A 36 -38.02 -4.70 -26.18
N GLU A 37 -37.05 -4.33 -26.97
CA GLU A 37 -35.95 -5.19 -27.37
C GLU A 37 -34.64 -4.68 -26.77
N LEU A 38 -34.00 -5.49 -25.94
CA LEU A 38 -32.68 -5.14 -25.37
C LEU A 38 -31.60 -5.35 -26.43
N ARG A 39 -31.11 -4.24 -26.99
CA ARG A 39 -29.99 -4.26 -27.96
C ARG A 39 -28.74 -3.70 -27.32
N ARG A 40 -27.67 -4.55 -27.25
CA ARG A 40 -26.35 -4.18 -26.74
C ARG A 40 -26.41 -3.51 -25.35
N PRO A 41 -26.75 -4.25 -24.28
CA PRO A 41 -26.72 -3.71 -22.92
C PRO A 41 -25.33 -3.20 -22.59
N ARG A 42 -25.25 -1.97 -22.08
CA ARG A 42 -23.98 -1.31 -21.71
C ARG A 42 -24.08 -0.73 -20.31
N VAL A 43 -22.94 -0.76 -19.61
CA VAL A 43 -22.83 -0.18 -18.27
C VAL A 43 -22.81 1.35 -18.39
N PHE A 44 -23.82 2.02 -17.81
CA PHE A 44 -23.96 3.47 -17.84
C PHE A 44 -23.75 4.10 -16.46
N GLY A 45 -24.50 3.72 -15.42
CA GLY A 45 -24.61 4.46 -14.17
C GLY A 45 -23.28 4.65 -13.42
N SER A 46 -22.48 3.61 -13.26
CA SER A 46 -21.16 3.72 -12.63
C SER A 46 -20.19 4.57 -13.48
N CYS A 47 -20.24 4.43 -14.80
CA CYS A 47 -19.42 5.25 -15.71
C CYS A 47 -19.82 6.73 -15.63
N TRP A 48 -21.12 7.02 -15.60
CA TRP A 48 -21.63 8.37 -15.43
C TRP A 48 -21.17 9.00 -14.11
N LEU A 49 -21.30 8.27 -12.99
CA LEU A 49 -20.84 8.74 -11.68
C LEU A 49 -19.33 9.06 -11.71
N ALA A 50 -18.52 8.18 -12.27
CA ALA A 50 -17.08 8.40 -12.38
C ALA A 50 -16.71 9.61 -13.27
N CYS A 51 -17.45 9.82 -14.36
CA CYS A 51 -17.30 11.01 -15.21
C CYS A 51 -17.72 12.29 -14.48
N GLU A 52 -18.77 12.22 -13.67
CA GLU A 52 -19.22 13.35 -12.86
C GLU A 52 -18.20 13.71 -11.77
N LEU A 53 -17.61 12.71 -11.08
CA LEU A 53 -16.51 12.94 -10.14
C LEU A 53 -15.28 13.57 -10.81
N TRP A 54 -14.93 13.13 -12.02
CA TRP A 54 -13.87 13.76 -12.83
C TRP A 54 -14.16 15.25 -13.05
N ARG A 55 -15.39 15.58 -13.39
CA ARG A 55 -15.85 16.97 -13.60
C ARG A 55 -15.84 17.79 -12.30
N GLN A 56 -16.38 17.25 -11.21
CA GLN A 56 -16.46 17.94 -9.91
C GLN A 56 -15.06 18.22 -9.33
N LEU A 57 -14.13 17.28 -9.51
CA LEU A 57 -12.73 17.50 -9.14
C LEU A 57 -12.02 18.53 -10.03
N GLY A 58 -12.62 18.98 -11.14
CA GLY A 58 -12.02 19.93 -12.09
C GLY A 58 -10.88 19.33 -12.92
N LEU A 59 -10.77 18.00 -12.99
CA LEU A 59 -9.68 17.31 -13.71
C LEU A 59 -9.73 17.58 -15.22
N HIS A 60 -10.91 17.81 -15.78
CA HIS A 60 -11.08 18.18 -17.18
C HIS A 60 -10.46 19.55 -17.51
N GLU A 61 -10.53 20.52 -16.59
CA GLU A 61 -9.90 21.84 -16.75
C GLU A 61 -8.39 21.74 -16.65
N PHE A 62 -7.90 21.01 -15.63
CA PHE A 62 -6.47 20.82 -15.43
C PHE A 62 -5.80 20.16 -16.64
N TRP A 63 -6.38 19.06 -17.12
CA TRP A 63 -5.80 18.26 -18.19
C TRP A 63 -6.09 18.82 -19.58
N GLY A 64 -7.22 19.51 -19.77
CA GLY A 64 -7.63 20.07 -21.06
C GLY A 64 -6.59 20.99 -21.66
N SER A 65 -6.00 21.87 -20.84
CA SER A 65 -4.94 22.80 -21.27
C SER A 65 -3.58 22.12 -21.49
N ARG A 66 -3.22 21.16 -20.63
CA ARG A 66 -1.90 20.52 -20.62
C ARG A 66 -1.74 19.44 -21.68
N LEU A 67 -2.81 18.73 -21.96
CA LEU A 67 -2.84 17.69 -22.98
C LEU A 67 -3.37 18.17 -24.33
N ALA A 68 -3.55 19.49 -24.50
CA ALA A 68 -3.97 20.07 -25.76
C ALA A 68 -2.96 19.77 -26.87
N GLY A 69 -3.41 19.09 -27.93
CA GLY A 69 -2.58 18.76 -29.08
C GLY A 69 -3.19 19.31 -30.35
N TRP A 70 -2.40 20.04 -31.15
CA TRP A 70 -2.88 20.83 -32.29
C TRP A 70 -3.45 20.03 -33.48
N ARG A 71 -3.48 18.70 -33.45
CA ARG A 71 -4.03 17.88 -34.57
C ARG A 71 -4.55 16.52 -34.08
N ALA A 72 -4.97 16.42 -32.82
CA ALA A 72 -5.48 15.16 -32.34
C ALA A 72 -6.94 14.98 -32.83
N GLU A 73 -7.22 13.86 -33.47
CA GLU A 73 -8.57 13.40 -33.81
C GLU A 73 -9.49 13.33 -32.61
N VAL A 74 -8.92 12.97 -31.46
CA VAL A 74 -9.60 12.91 -30.16
C VAL A 74 -8.77 13.65 -29.13
N ALA A 75 -9.42 14.44 -28.28
CA ALA A 75 -8.76 15.14 -27.18
C ALA A 75 -8.09 14.16 -26.20
N TRP A 76 -6.81 14.37 -25.91
CA TRP A 76 -6.03 13.51 -25.00
C TRP A 76 -6.59 13.48 -23.58
N GLU A 77 -7.23 14.57 -23.16
CA GLU A 77 -7.95 14.63 -21.88
C GLU A 77 -9.05 13.57 -21.82
N LYS A 78 -9.80 13.33 -22.91
CA LYS A 78 -10.83 12.29 -22.98
C LYS A 78 -10.22 10.88 -22.93
N VAL A 79 -9.07 10.70 -23.53
CA VAL A 79 -8.31 9.43 -23.44
C VAL A 79 -7.90 9.16 -22.00
N LEU A 80 -7.38 10.18 -21.31
CA LEU A 80 -7.00 10.06 -19.91
C LEU A 80 -8.22 9.82 -19.01
N GLN A 81 -9.32 10.54 -19.23
CA GLN A 81 -10.57 10.31 -18.50
C GLN A 81 -11.05 8.88 -18.66
N LEU A 82 -11.02 8.31 -19.86
CA LEU A 82 -11.35 6.90 -20.11
C LEU A 82 -10.49 5.94 -19.28
N LEU A 83 -9.17 6.16 -19.28
CA LEU A 83 -8.23 5.32 -18.51
C LEU A 83 -8.47 5.40 -17.00
N VAL A 84 -8.70 6.60 -16.47
CA VAL A 84 -8.95 6.82 -15.04
C VAL A 84 -10.28 6.20 -14.62
N VAL A 85 -11.34 6.38 -15.42
CA VAL A 85 -12.65 5.77 -15.15
C VAL A 85 -12.57 4.25 -15.19
N ASN A 86 -11.85 3.68 -16.17
CA ASN A 86 -11.61 2.24 -16.18
C ASN A 86 -10.86 1.78 -14.94
N ARG A 87 -9.78 2.48 -14.55
CA ARG A 87 -8.98 2.13 -13.38
C ARG A 87 -9.80 2.14 -12.10
N LEU A 88 -10.76 3.04 -11.99
CA LEU A 88 -11.64 3.17 -10.83
C LEU A 88 -12.72 2.07 -10.77
N LEU A 89 -13.31 1.70 -11.93
CA LEU A 89 -14.51 0.85 -11.97
C LEU A 89 -14.20 -0.64 -12.22
N ASP A 90 -13.28 -0.91 -13.13
CA ASP A 90 -12.94 -2.29 -13.56
C ASP A 90 -11.49 -2.33 -14.04
N PRO A 91 -10.53 -2.28 -13.09
CA PRO A 91 -9.12 -2.18 -13.39
C PRO A 91 -8.64 -3.27 -14.35
N GLY A 92 -7.98 -2.86 -15.43
CA GLY A 92 -7.47 -3.76 -16.43
C GLY A 92 -6.35 -3.14 -17.25
N SER A 93 -5.76 -3.94 -18.14
CA SER A 93 -4.75 -3.42 -19.07
C SER A 93 -5.42 -2.56 -20.15
N GLU A 94 -4.65 -1.66 -20.74
CA GLU A 94 -5.06 -0.82 -21.87
C GLU A 94 -5.56 -1.66 -23.04
N PHE A 95 -4.99 -2.85 -23.24
CA PHE A 95 -5.46 -3.80 -24.22
C PHE A 95 -6.88 -4.34 -23.91
N ARG A 96 -7.19 -4.59 -22.61
CA ARG A 96 -8.54 -4.98 -22.18
C ARG A 96 -9.53 -3.83 -22.34
N VAL A 97 -9.10 -2.58 -22.05
CA VAL A 97 -9.92 -1.37 -22.30
C VAL A 97 -10.28 -1.30 -23.77
N HIS A 98 -9.31 -1.40 -24.67
CA HIS A 98 -9.49 -1.38 -26.12
C HIS A 98 -10.42 -2.50 -26.62
N ARG A 99 -10.22 -3.75 -26.18
CA ARG A 99 -10.89 -4.93 -26.73
C ARG A 99 -12.26 -5.22 -26.15
N GLN A 100 -12.47 -4.90 -24.89
CA GLN A 100 -13.63 -5.38 -24.15
C GLN A 100 -14.37 -4.28 -23.40
N TRP A 101 -13.69 -3.62 -22.46
CA TRP A 101 -14.33 -2.76 -21.48
C TRP A 101 -15.04 -1.56 -22.11
N TYR A 102 -14.38 -0.86 -23.03
CA TYR A 102 -14.98 0.27 -23.71
C TYR A 102 -16.28 -0.11 -24.45
N LEU A 103 -16.29 -1.24 -25.14
CA LEU A 103 -17.44 -1.73 -25.91
C LEU A 103 -18.62 -2.19 -25.04
N SER A 104 -18.36 -2.57 -23.78
CA SER A 104 -19.37 -2.99 -22.81
C SER A 104 -19.93 -1.83 -21.98
N THR A 105 -19.41 -0.62 -22.16
CA THR A 105 -19.77 0.58 -21.41
C THR A 105 -20.36 1.66 -22.31
N ALA A 106 -21.01 2.64 -21.71
CA ALA A 106 -21.55 3.82 -22.42
C ALA A 106 -20.54 4.98 -22.46
N MET A 107 -19.23 4.71 -22.37
CA MET A 107 -18.20 5.73 -22.35
C MET A 107 -18.14 6.55 -23.65
N ASP A 108 -18.50 5.98 -24.79
CA ASP A 108 -18.62 6.71 -26.06
C ASP A 108 -19.63 7.88 -25.95
N ALA A 109 -20.81 7.61 -25.42
CA ALA A 109 -21.86 8.61 -25.23
C ALA A 109 -21.48 9.62 -24.13
N LEU A 110 -20.91 9.16 -23.01
CA LEU A 110 -20.52 10.00 -21.88
C LEU A 110 -19.37 10.95 -22.21
N LEU A 111 -18.40 10.50 -23.03
CA LEU A 111 -17.27 11.31 -23.47
C LEU A 111 -17.60 12.12 -24.73
N GLY A 112 -18.69 11.82 -25.42
CA GLY A 112 -19.03 12.43 -26.71
C GLY A 112 -17.99 12.10 -27.81
N THR A 113 -17.47 10.86 -27.81
CA THR A 113 -16.38 10.42 -28.69
C THR A 113 -16.74 9.10 -29.37
N ASN A 114 -16.00 8.76 -30.42
CA ASN A 114 -16.07 7.47 -31.09
C ASN A 114 -14.98 6.49 -30.56
N PHE A 115 -14.88 5.31 -31.18
CA PHE A 115 -13.89 4.29 -30.79
C PHE A 115 -12.44 4.76 -30.86
N ALA A 116 -12.12 5.82 -31.55
CA ALA A 116 -10.76 6.35 -31.64
C ALA A 116 -10.19 6.76 -30.27
N VAL A 117 -11.06 7.08 -29.27
CA VAL A 117 -10.61 7.37 -27.89
C VAL A 117 -10.00 6.14 -27.21
N ALA A 118 -10.47 4.95 -27.55
CA ALA A 118 -10.04 3.68 -26.98
C ALA A 118 -9.02 2.92 -27.85
N GLU A 119 -8.45 3.57 -28.85
CA GLU A 119 -7.42 2.96 -29.69
C GLU A 119 -6.20 2.58 -28.86
N LYS A 120 -5.70 1.34 -29.03
CA LYS A 120 -4.65 0.74 -28.21
C LYS A 120 -3.41 1.64 -28.06
N ASP A 121 -2.83 2.07 -29.17
CA ASP A 121 -1.59 2.86 -29.15
C ASP A 121 -1.81 4.26 -28.56
N ARG A 122 -3.02 4.79 -28.69
CA ARG A 122 -3.42 6.06 -28.10
C ARG A 122 -3.50 5.97 -26.57
N LEU A 123 -4.03 4.88 -26.05
CA LEU A 123 -4.09 4.64 -24.60
C LEU A 123 -2.68 4.64 -23.98
N TYR A 124 -1.73 3.90 -24.56
CA TYR A 124 -0.35 3.87 -24.07
C TYR A 124 0.35 5.24 -24.20
N ARG A 125 0.23 5.89 -25.33
CA ARG A 125 0.84 7.23 -25.54
C ARG A 125 0.25 8.29 -24.61
N CYS A 126 -0.98 8.13 -24.15
CA CYS A 126 -1.58 9.03 -23.17
C CYS A 126 -0.83 8.98 -21.84
N LEU A 127 -0.44 7.78 -21.39
CA LEU A 127 0.31 7.62 -20.14
C LEU A 127 1.67 8.32 -20.19
N ASP A 128 2.39 8.23 -21.32
CA ASP A 128 3.68 8.92 -21.47
C ASP A 128 3.52 10.44 -21.35
N ARG A 129 2.46 11.02 -21.94
CA ARG A 129 2.18 12.47 -21.87
C ARG A 129 1.83 12.95 -20.46
N VAL A 130 1.11 12.13 -19.69
CA VAL A 130 0.72 12.47 -18.31
C VAL A 130 1.92 12.60 -17.40
N LEU A 131 2.95 11.81 -17.63
CA LEU A 131 4.15 11.78 -16.79
C LEU A 131 4.90 13.12 -16.73
N ASP A 132 4.93 13.86 -17.83
CA ASP A 132 5.59 15.17 -17.91
C ASP A 132 4.94 16.19 -16.96
N HIS A 133 3.65 16.03 -16.64
CA HIS A 133 2.88 16.93 -15.79
C HIS A 133 2.72 16.44 -14.34
N LYS A 134 3.46 15.41 -13.95
CA LYS A 134 3.35 14.78 -12.61
C LYS A 134 3.46 15.80 -11.47
N GLN A 135 4.46 16.66 -11.48
CA GLN A 135 4.67 17.64 -10.40
C GLN A 135 3.57 18.69 -10.35
N GLU A 136 3.14 19.18 -11.51
CA GLU A 136 2.04 20.14 -11.59
C GLU A 136 0.72 19.55 -11.09
N LEU A 137 0.47 18.28 -11.42
CA LEU A 137 -0.71 17.55 -10.93
C LEU A 137 -0.73 17.49 -9.40
N PHE A 138 0.38 17.12 -8.75
CA PHE A 138 0.43 17.05 -7.29
C PHE A 138 0.27 18.40 -6.61
N LEU A 139 0.82 19.48 -7.17
CA LEU A 139 0.60 20.83 -6.69
C LEU A 139 -0.89 21.22 -6.78
N TRP A 140 -1.50 20.95 -7.91
CA TRP A 140 -2.90 21.24 -8.15
C TRP A 140 -3.83 20.39 -7.26
N LEU A 141 -3.57 19.11 -7.12
CA LEU A 141 -4.33 18.22 -6.24
C LEU A 141 -4.23 18.67 -4.78
N ARG A 142 -3.03 19.04 -4.31
CA ARG A 142 -2.87 19.57 -2.96
C ARG A 142 -3.80 20.76 -2.69
N GLN A 143 -3.88 21.69 -3.64
CA GLN A 143 -4.81 22.84 -3.52
C GLN A 143 -6.25 22.36 -3.43
N LYS A 144 -6.67 21.44 -4.30
CA LYS A 144 -8.01 20.88 -4.30
C LYS A 144 -8.33 20.13 -3.00
N TRP A 145 -7.41 19.40 -2.45
CA TRP A 145 -7.60 18.68 -1.18
C TRP A 145 -7.69 19.62 0.01
N ALA A 146 -6.91 20.72 0.02
CA ALA A 146 -7.05 21.77 1.03
C ALA A 146 -8.44 22.42 0.95
N ASP A 147 -8.90 22.75 -0.26
CA ASP A 147 -10.17 23.45 -0.49
C ASP A 147 -11.39 22.56 -0.20
N LEU A 148 -11.36 21.31 -0.67
CA LEU A 148 -12.52 20.40 -0.60
C LEU A 148 -12.60 19.61 0.71
N PHE A 149 -11.45 19.21 1.27
CA PHE A 149 -11.37 18.27 2.39
C PHE A 149 -10.69 18.86 3.62
N GLN A 150 -10.22 20.10 3.56
CA GLN A 150 -9.44 20.76 4.64
C GLN A 150 -8.25 19.90 5.09
N ALA A 151 -7.61 19.22 4.12
CA ALA A 151 -6.52 18.29 4.39
C ALA A 151 -5.34 19.00 5.05
N ASP A 152 -4.82 18.39 6.13
CA ASP A 152 -3.63 18.84 6.83
C ASP A 152 -2.36 18.26 6.17
N PHE A 153 -1.36 19.11 5.96
CA PHE A 153 -0.08 18.76 5.35
C PHE A 153 1.11 18.89 6.32
N GLU A 154 0.86 19.04 7.60
CA GLU A 154 1.89 19.10 8.63
C GLU A 154 2.44 17.71 8.97
N ILE A 155 1.64 16.67 8.81
CA ILE A 155 2.02 15.27 9.05
C ILE A 155 2.12 14.55 7.72
N LEU A 156 3.27 13.91 7.49
CA LEU A 156 3.56 13.16 6.29
C LEU A 156 3.87 11.70 6.64
N LEU A 157 3.14 10.79 6.05
CA LEU A 157 3.40 9.36 6.18
C LEU A 157 4.25 8.91 4.99
N TYR A 158 5.37 8.27 5.25
CA TYR A 158 6.29 7.78 4.23
C TYR A 158 6.55 6.30 4.38
N ASP A 159 6.35 5.55 3.31
CA ASP A 159 6.70 4.13 3.23
C ASP A 159 6.96 3.70 1.79
N LEU A 160 7.49 2.48 1.63
CA LEU A 160 7.81 1.87 0.36
C LEU A 160 7.06 0.55 0.17
N THR A 161 6.75 0.25 -1.07
CA THR A 161 6.29 -1.08 -1.47
C THR A 161 7.03 -1.54 -2.70
N SER A 162 6.82 -2.79 -3.14
CA SER A 162 7.32 -3.27 -4.43
C SER A 162 6.16 -3.85 -5.23
N THR A 163 6.26 -3.81 -6.55
CA THR A 163 5.40 -4.57 -7.44
C THR A 163 6.27 -5.34 -8.42
N TYR A 164 5.86 -6.53 -8.82
CA TYR A 164 6.63 -7.40 -9.68
C TYR A 164 6.01 -7.50 -11.08
N PHE A 165 6.77 -8.00 -12.04
CA PHE A 165 6.34 -8.21 -13.41
C PHE A 165 6.23 -9.70 -13.71
N GLU A 166 5.15 -10.11 -14.39
CA GLU A 166 4.96 -11.48 -14.89
C GLU A 166 5.42 -11.63 -16.34
N GLY A 167 6.50 -10.97 -16.73
CA GLY A 167 7.07 -11.01 -18.07
C GLY A 167 8.56 -10.79 -18.04
N ALA A 168 9.22 -10.90 -19.18
CA ALA A 168 10.68 -10.77 -19.27
C ALA A 168 11.19 -9.38 -18.85
N MET A 169 10.48 -8.32 -19.21
CA MET A 169 10.74 -6.90 -18.82
C MET A 169 12.22 -6.46 -18.85
N GLU A 170 13.03 -7.13 -19.67
CA GLU A 170 14.49 -6.93 -19.74
C GLU A 170 14.86 -5.52 -20.25
N GLU A 171 13.97 -4.93 -21.03
CA GLU A 171 14.16 -3.58 -21.60
C GLU A 171 13.87 -2.46 -20.58
N ASN A 172 13.23 -2.75 -19.45
CA ASN A 172 12.95 -1.75 -18.44
C ASN A 172 14.16 -1.58 -17.50
N PRO A 173 14.88 -0.44 -17.54
CA PRO A 173 16.08 -0.23 -16.75
C PRO A 173 15.86 -0.27 -15.24
N LYS A 174 14.63 0.00 -14.79
CA LYS A 174 14.25 -0.05 -13.36
C LYS A 174 13.84 -1.42 -12.88
N ALA A 175 13.47 -2.34 -13.79
CA ALA A 175 13.11 -3.71 -13.43
C ALA A 175 14.36 -4.50 -13.00
N LYS A 176 14.45 -4.80 -11.70
CA LYS A 176 15.57 -5.52 -11.09
C LYS A 176 15.07 -6.59 -10.15
N TYR A 177 15.86 -7.66 -9.98
CA TYR A 177 15.63 -8.60 -8.88
C TYR A 177 15.98 -7.94 -7.55
N GLY A 178 15.13 -8.12 -6.53
CA GLY A 178 15.31 -7.49 -5.23
C GLY A 178 14.50 -8.16 -4.13
N HIS A 179 14.40 -7.50 -2.98
CA HIS A 179 13.60 -7.99 -1.87
C HIS A 179 12.11 -7.78 -2.15
N SER A 180 11.46 -8.81 -2.69
CA SER A 180 10.03 -8.76 -2.99
C SER A 180 9.18 -8.80 -1.73
N ARG A 181 8.37 -7.77 -1.49
CA ARG A 181 7.37 -7.73 -0.42
C ARG A 181 6.19 -8.67 -0.71
N ASP A 182 5.96 -8.98 -1.98
CA ASP A 182 4.95 -9.94 -2.42
C ASP A 182 5.46 -11.38 -2.46
N LYS A 183 6.72 -11.63 -2.01
CA LYS A 183 7.40 -12.93 -1.96
C LYS A 183 7.66 -13.58 -3.32
N ARG A 184 7.64 -12.81 -4.37
CA ARG A 184 7.96 -13.22 -5.75
C ARG A 184 9.42 -12.86 -6.04
N THR A 185 10.34 -13.63 -5.48
CA THR A 185 11.79 -13.46 -5.69
C THR A 185 12.26 -13.98 -7.05
N ASP A 186 11.39 -14.68 -7.75
CA ASP A 186 11.55 -15.23 -9.09
C ASP A 186 11.25 -14.21 -10.20
N CYS A 187 10.66 -13.05 -9.87
CA CYS A 187 10.26 -12.03 -10.81
C CYS A 187 11.09 -10.75 -10.67
N LEU A 188 11.27 -10.05 -11.80
CA LEU A 188 11.73 -8.66 -11.78
C LEU A 188 10.68 -7.78 -11.10
N GLN A 189 11.12 -6.75 -10.42
CA GLN A 189 10.25 -5.84 -9.68
C GLN A 189 10.73 -4.40 -9.79
N VAL A 190 9.88 -3.46 -9.37
CA VAL A 190 10.24 -2.08 -9.05
C VAL A 190 9.83 -1.76 -7.62
N VAL A 191 10.51 -0.79 -7.02
CA VAL A 191 10.14 -0.26 -5.71
C VAL A 191 9.37 1.03 -5.90
N ILE A 192 8.24 1.17 -5.19
CA ILE A 192 7.41 2.37 -5.20
C ILE A 192 7.50 2.99 -3.81
N ALA A 193 7.98 4.21 -3.76
CA ALA A 193 7.96 5.04 -2.57
C ALA A 193 6.81 6.03 -2.65
N LEU A 194 6.13 6.27 -1.54
CA LEU A 194 4.93 7.09 -1.47
C LEU A 194 4.96 7.99 -0.24
N VAL A 195 4.58 9.25 -0.42
CA VAL A 195 4.31 10.20 0.66
C VAL A 195 2.83 10.56 0.62
N ILE A 196 2.15 10.38 1.73
CA ILE A 196 0.72 10.70 1.88
C ILE A 196 0.46 11.53 3.14
N THR A 197 -0.70 12.18 3.19
CA THR A 197 -1.25 12.74 4.43
C THR A 197 -1.83 11.64 5.33
N PRO A 198 -2.15 11.92 6.61
CA PRO A 198 -2.87 10.99 7.48
C PRO A 198 -4.21 10.53 6.92
N ASP A 199 -4.87 11.36 6.12
CA ASP A 199 -6.17 11.06 5.49
C ASP A 199 -6.02 10.22 4.20
N GLY A 200 -4.79 9.93 3.79
CA GLY A 200 -4.50 9.09 2.64
C GLY A 200 -4.28 9.84 1.32
N PHE A 201 -4.26 11.17 1.31
CA PHE A 201 -4.01 11.95 0.09
C PHE A 201 -2.53 11.87 -0.33
N PRO A 202 -2.22 11.40 -1.55
CA PRO A 202 -0.85 11.30 -2.02
C PRO A 202 -0.29 12.69 -2.36
N LEU A 203 0.95 12.95 -1.91
CA LEU A 203 1.68 14.19 -2.16
C LEU A 203 2.85 13.98 -3.12
N ALA A 204 3.49 12.83 -3.07
CA ALA A 204 4.58 12.48 -3.95
C ALA A 204 4.72 10.97 -4.05
N TYR A 205 5.14 10.49 -5.21
CA TYR A 205 5.60 9.11 -5.38
C TYR A 205 6.82 9.07 -6.28
N GLU A 206 7.62 8.02 -6.12
CA GLU A 206 8.70 7.70 -7.05
C GLU A 206 8.75 6.20 -7.32
N VAL A 207 9.03 5.87 -8.59
CA VAL A 207 9.31 4.50 -9.00
C VAL A 207 10.81 4.34 -9.14
N MET A 208 11.36 3.43 -8.37
CA MET A 208 12.80 3.20 -8.24
C MET A 208 13.17 1.82 -8.73
N ASP A 209 14.45 1.59 -8.93
CA ASP A 209 14.98 0.28 -9.29
C ASP A 209 14.54 -0.79 -8.30
N GLY A 210 14.22 -1.98 -8.79
CA GLY A 210 13.68 -3.07 -7.98
C GLY A 210 14.60 -3.58 -6.87
N ASN A 211 15.89 -3.27 -6.93
CA ASN A 211 16.88 -3.57 -5.90
C ASN A 211 17.18 -2.39 -4.95
N THR A 212 16.43 -1.29 -5.06
CA THR A 212 16.62 -0.12 -4.20
C THR A 212 16.42 -0.48 -2.73
N SER A 213 17.36 -0.04 -1.90
CA SER A 213 17.26 -0.19 -0.44
C SER A 213 16.40 0.91 0.16
N ASP A 214 15.50 0.57 1.08
CA ASP A 214 14.64 1.53 1.78
C ASP A 214 15.45 2.67 2.43
N ARG A 215 16.67 2.38 2.87
CA ARG A 215 17.55 3.32 3.58
C ARG A 215 18.11 4.45 2.72
N THR A 216 18.12 4.31 1.42
CA THR A 216 18.75 5.29 0.51
C THR A 216 17.74 6.30 -0.07
N THR A 217 16.45 6.10 0.18
CA THR A 217 15.37 6.81 -0.53
C THR A 217 14.91 8.10 0.14
N LEU A 218 14.96 8.16 1.47
CA LEU A 218 14.34 9.23 2.26
C LEU A 218 14.90 10.62 1.95
N ARG A 219 16.24 10.77 1.80
CA ARG A 219 16.87 12.08 1.54
C ARG A 219 16.29 12.75 0.29
N GLY A 220 16.18 12.01 -0.79
CA GLY A 220 15.60 12.54 -2.04
C GLY A 220 14.16 13.01 -1.89
N PHE A 221 13.35 12.31 -1.08
CA PHE A 221 11.98 12.74 -0.79
C PHE A 221 11.90 13.97 0.09
N LEU A 222 12.77 14.10 1.10
CA LEU A 222 12.85 15.32 1.90
C LEU A 222 13.12 16.54 1.03
N GLU A 223 14.12 16.44 0.14
CA GLU A 223 14.48 17.51 -0.79
C GLU A 223 13.35 17.79 -1.80
N GLN A 224 12.72 16.76 -2.34
CA GLN A 224 11.60 16.90 -3.28
C GLN A 224 10.40 17.61 -2.64
N ILE A 225 10.01 17.23 -1.43
CA ILE A 225 8.90 17.85 -0.72
C ILE A 225 9.22 19.30 -0.36
N GLU A 226 10.44 19.59 0.11
CA GLU A 226 10.88 20.96 0.37
C GLU A 226 10.90 21.82 -0.92
N LYS A 227 11.39 21.27 -2.02
CA LYS A 227 11.42 21.96 -3.32
C LYS A 227 10.01 22.22 -3.87
N THR A 228 9.11 21.24 -3.76
CA THR A 228 7.77 21.31 -4.35
C THR A 228 6.81 22.15 -3.53
N TYR A 229 6.84 21.99 -2.20
CA TYR A 229 5.86 22.58 -1.29
C TYR A 229 6.42 23.66 -0.35
N GLY A 230 7.70 23.99 -0.51
CA GLY A 230 8.40 24.95 0.36
C GLY A 230 8.80 24.35 1.72
N LYS A 231 9.61 25.10 2.45
CA LYS A 231 9.98 24.78 3.84
C LYS A 231 8.79 25.04 4.75
N ALA A 232 8.48 24.09 5.61
CA ALA A 232 7.45 24.21 6.64
C ALA A 232 7.74 23.23 7.77
N LYS A 233 7.18 23.46 8.93
CA LYS A 233 7.21 22.53 10.06
C LYS A 233 6.44 21.27 9.68
N ARG A 234 7.17 20.19 9.38
CA ARG A 234 6.56 18.91 8.97
C ARG A 234 7.05 17.78 9.84
N MET A 235 6.13 16.90 10.22
CA MET A 235 6.44 15.67 10.93
C MET A 235 6.39 14.50 9.96
N TRP A 236 7.52 13.81 9.80
CA TRP A 236 7.64 12.60 9.00
C TRP A 236 7.43 11.36 9.87
N VAL A 237 6.41 10.61 9.59
CA VAL A 237 6.12 9.34 10.27
C VAL A 237 6.54 8.18 9.38
N MET A 238 7.42 7.32 9.89
CA MET A 238 8.09 6.29 9.08
C MET A 238 8.27 4.99 9.86
N ASP A 239 8.37 3.84 9.15
CA ASP A 239 8.74 2.59 9.80
C ASP A 239 10.25 2.53 10.08
N ARG A 240 10.61 1.67 11.01
CA ARG A 240 11.96 1.48 11.60
C ARG A 240 13.07 1.13 10.61
N GLY A 241 12.75 0.72 9.40
CA GLY A 241 13.73 0.27 8.39
C GLY A 241 14.19 1.36 7.43
N ILE A 242 13.49 2.49 7.40
CA ILE A 242 13.63 3.52 6.39
C ILE A 242 14.79 4.49 6.71
N PRO A 243 14.79 5.23 7.84
CA PRO A 243 15.83 6.20 8.09
C PRO A 243 17.14 5.56 8.60
N THR A 244 18.27 6.13 8.17
CA THR A 244 19.57 5.89 8.77
C THR A 244 19.82 6.88 9.91
N GLU A 245 20.77 6.59 10.80
CA GLU A 245 21.15 7.52 11.87
C GLU A 245 21.67 8.85 11.31
N GLU A 246 22.36 8.82 10.19
CA GLU A 246 22.89 10.01 9.50
C GLU A 246 21.75 10.92 9.05
N ILE A 247 20.72 10.37 8.38
CA ILE A 247 19.56 11.15 7.95
C ILE A 247 18.77 11.70 9.14
N LEU A 248 18.61 10.89 10.21
CA LEU A 248 17.95 11.39 11.42
C LEU A 248 18.75 12.50 12.09
N GLN A 249 20.07 12.46 12.01
CA GLN A 249 20.92 13.55 12.51
C GLN A 249 20.76 14.82 11.67
N GLU A 250 20.70 14.70 10.35
CA GLU A 250 20.38 15.82 9.44
C GLU A 250 18.99 16.42 9.72
N MET A 251 17.99 15.57 10.01
CA MET A 251 16.64 16.03 10.37
C MET A 251 16.56 16.73 11.74
N ARG A 252 17.56 16.52 12.61
CA ARG A 252 17.65 17.22 13.92
C ARG A 252 18.21 18.63 13.81
N ASP A 253 18.72 19.02 12.65
CA ASP A 253 19.18 20.39 12.43
C ASP A 253 18.00 21.35 12.62
N PRO A 254 18.05 22.25 13.65
CA PRO A 254 16.94 23.17 13.94
C PRO A 254 16.61 24.09 12.75
N ALA A 255 17.58 24.35 11.87
CA ALA A 255 17.38 25.20 10.68
C ALA A 255 16.46 24.56 9.63
N ARG A 256 16.25 23.25 9.69
CA ARG A 256 15.37 22.51 8.76
C ARG A 256 13.91 22.50 9.15
N GLU A 257 13.59 22.72 10.42
CA GLU A 257 12.22 22.64 10.96
C GLU A 257 11.51 21.31 10.64
N ILE A 258 12.28 20.22 10.52
CA ILE A 258 11.76 18.89 10.19
C ILE A 258 11.69 18.05 11.45
N PHE A 259 10.51 17.48 11.71
CA PHE A 259 10.30 16.56 12.81
C PHE A 259 10.14 15.15 12.26
N TYR A 260 10.45 14.14 13.08
CA TYR A 260 10.21 12.77 12.74
C TYR A 260 9.59 11.97 13.89
N LEU A 261 8.88 10.93 13.52
CA LEU A 261 8.38 9.89 14.42
C LEU A 261 8.66 8.53 13.77
N VAL A 262 9.55 7.75 14.37
CA VAL A 262 10.12 6.56 13.74
C VAL A 262 10.06 5.37 14.66
N GLY A 263 9.69 4.19 14.13
CA GLY A 263 9.85 2.93 14.85
C GLY A 263 11.32 2.59 15.10
N THR A 264 11.62 2.03 16.25
CA THR A 264 12.97 1.66 16.64
C THR A 264 13.13 0.12 16.69
N PRO A 265 14.28 -0.43 16.29
CA PRO A 265 14.54 -1.86 16.40
C PRO A 265 14.44 -2.38 17.84
N LYS A 266 13.86 -3.56 18.03
CA LYS A 266 13.68 -4.18 19.37
C LYS A 266 14.99 -4.35 20.16
N GLY A 267 16.15 -4.37 19.50
CA GLY A 267 17.45 -4.44 20.18
C GLY A 267 17.73 -3.21 21.07
N LYS A 268 17.29 -2.01 20.64
CA LYS A 268 17.42 -0.79 21.46
C LYS A 268 16.55 -0.84 22.73
N ILE A 269 15.44 -1.57 22.72
CA ILE A 269 14.60 -1.76 23.92
C ILE A 269 15.43 -2.34 25.07
N GLN A 270 16.30 -3.32 24.79
CA GLN A 270 17.17 -3.92 25.82
C GLN A 270 18.16 -2.95 26.43
N GLN A 271 18.71 -2.06 25.61
CA GLN A 271 19.71 -1.08 26.05
C GLN A 271 19.12 -0.01 26.98
N CYS A 272 17.86 0.30 26.76
CA CYS A 272 17.15 1.34 27.51
C CYS A 272 16.29 0.77 28.66
N GLU A 273 16.18 -0.59 28.81
CA GLU A 273 15.26 -1.26 29.73
C GLU A 273 15.41 -0.80 31.19
N LYS A 274 16.64 -0.56 31.63
CA LYS A 274 16.93 -0.07 33.00
C LYS A 274 16.40 1.34 33.29
N LYS A 275 16.30 2.18 32.25
CA LYS A 275 15.85 3.59 32.37
C LYS A 275 14.35 3.73 32.46
N TRP A 276 13.58 2.70 32.02
CA TRP A 276 12.12 2.76 31.97
C TRP A 276 11.42 2.09 33.13
N LEU A 277 12.13 1.28 33.91
CA LEU A 277 11.51 0.48 34.97
C LEU A 277 10.71 1.37 35.94
N ASP A 278 11.26 2.53 36.29
CA ASP A 278 10.69 3.43 37.29
C ASP A 278 9.66 4.43 36.75
N LEU A 279 9.47 4.50 35.42
CA LEU A 279 8.53 5.43 34.82
C LEU A 279 7.09 4.88 34.87
N PRO A 280 6.09 5.70 35.16
CA PRO A 280 4.69 5.28 35.17
C PRO A 280 4.18 4.98 33.76
N TRP A 281 3.29 3.99 33.66
CA TRP A 281 2.54 3.74 32.44
C TRP A 281 1.35 4.68 32.36
N GLN A 282 1.15 5.28 31.18
CA GLN A 282 -0.01 6.10 30.87
C GLN A 282 -0.91 5.33 29.91
N LYS A 283 -2.18 5.16 30.24
CA LYS A 283 -3.16 4.48 29.40
C LYS A 283 -3.59 5.43 28.27
N VAL A 284 -3.41 5.01 27.02
CA VAL A 284 -3.79 5.78 25.83
C VAL A 284 -5.08 5.26 25.20
N ARG A 285 -5.25 3.95 25.23
CA ARG A 285 -6.46 3.22 24.80
C ARG A 285 -6.68 2.02 25.71
N GLU A 286 -7.83 1.35 25.58
CA GLU A 286 -8.14 0.17 26.41
C GLU A 286 -7.03 -0.90 26.41
N SER A 287 -6.37 -1.10 25.28
CA SER A 287 -5.35 -2.14 25.09
C SER A 287 -3.93 -1.61 24.88
N VAL A 288 -3.69 -0.30 25.10
CA VAL A 288 -2.39 0.33 24.84
C VAL A 288 -1.98 1.24 26.00
N GLU A 289 -0.81 0.97 26.54
CA GLU A 289 -0.14 1.78 27.54
C GLU A 289 1.17 2.30 26.97
N VAL A 290 1.58 3.52 27.34
CA VAL A 290 2.81 4.17 26.89
C VAL A 290 3.61 4.75 28.04
N LYS A 291 4.93 4.85 27.83
CA LYS A 291 5.87 5.60 28.69
C LYS A 291 6.68 6.54 27.83
N LEU A 292 6.98 7.72 28.36
CA LEU A 292 7.87 8.69 27.74
C LEU A 292 9.17 8.79 28.51
N PHE A 293 10.27 8.97 27.78
CA PHE A 293 11.55 9.38 28.35
C PHE A 293 12.38 10.11 27.29
N GLU A 294 13.21 11.01 27.75
CA GLU A 294 14.17 11.73 26.91
C GLU A 294 15.55 11.11 27.03
N GLN A 295 16.23 10.97 25.91
CA GLN A 295 17.59 10.52 25.86
C GLN A 295 18.30 11.07 24.62
N ASP A 296 19.52 11.61 24.80
CA ASP A 296 20.39 12.12 23.74
C ASP A 296 19.71 13.17 22.84
N GLY A 297 18.87 14.01 23.43
CA GLY A 297 18.11 15.04 22.71
C GLY A 297 16.94 14.51 21.88
N GLU A 298 16.54 13.26 22.07
CA GLU A 298 15.40 12.65 21.45
C GLU A 298 14.36 12.19 22.48
N LEU A 299 13.11 12.29 22.11
CA LEU A 299 11.98 11.77 22.87
C LEU A 299 11.70 10.32 22.45
N TYR A 300 11.67 9.42 23.39
CA TYR A 300 11.32 8.01 23.19
C TYR A 300 9.95 7.68 23.77
N VAL A 301 9.15 6.98 22.99
CA VAL A 301 7.83 6.45 23.41
C VAL A 301 7.90 4.95 23.44
N LEU A 302 7.89 4.35 24.63
CA LEU A 302 7.70 2.92 24.77
C LEU A 302 6.21 2.62 24.87
N ALA A 303 5.67 1.94 23.89
CA ALA A 303 4.29 1.52 23.87
C ALA A 303 4.17 0.01 24.08
N LYS A 304 3.13 -0.42 24.82
CA LYS A 304 2.77 -1.81 25.05
C LYS A 304 1.35 -2.05 24.56
N SER A 305 1.18 -2.98 23.63
CA SER A 305 -0.10 -3.34 23.02
C SER A 305 -0.44 -4.81 23.30
N GLU A 306 -1.60 -5.07 23.89
CA GLU A 306 -2.05 -6.43 24.20
C GLU A 306 -2.36 -7.25 22.94
N GLY A 307 -3.00 -6.65 21.94
CA GLY A 307 -3.30 -7.34 20.69
C GLY A 307 -2.03 -7.81 19.96
N ARG A 308 -0.99 -6.97 19.95
CA ARG A 308 0.31 -7.36 19.38
C ARG A 308 1.01 -8.41 20.24
N ARG A 309 0.93 -8.31 21.55
CA ARG A 309 1.49 -9.32 22.47
C ARG A 309 0.90 -10.68 22.17
N ALA A 310 -0.41 -10.80 22.09
CA ALA A 310 -1.09 -12.06 21.75
C ALA A 310 -0.64 -12.60 20.38
N LYS A 311 -0.54 -11.75 19.37
CA LYS A 311 -0.06 -12.12 18.03
C LYS A 311 1.40 -12.60 18.04
N GLU A 312 2.29 -11.92 18.75
CA GLU A 312 3.71 -12.28 18.82
C GLU A 312 3.90 -13.62 19.57
N ILE A 313 3.19 -13.83 20.67
CA ILE A 313 3.17 -15.10 21.41
C ILE A 313 2.67 -16.23 20.50
N ALA A 314 1.54 -16.05 19.82
CA ALA A 314 0.97 -17.07 18.94
C ALA A 314 1.93 -17.43 17.80
N MET A 315 2.53 -16.44 17.16
CA MET A 315 3.52 -16.66 16.10
C MET A 315 4.77 -17.40 16.61
N ARG A 316 5.28 -17.04 17.78
CA ARG A 316 6.43 -17.71 18.40
C ARG A 316 6.09 -19.16 18.73
N ARG A 317 4.97 -19.42 19.40
CA ARG A 317 4.50 -20.77 19.73
C ARG A 317 4.36 -21.63 18.48
N LYS A 318 3.76 -21.11 17.41
CA LYS A 318 3.60 -21.83 16.13
C LYS A 318 4.95 -22.19 15.50
N ARG A 319 5.93 -21.26 15.48
CA ARG A 319 7.28 -21.51 14.94
C ARG A 319 8.07 -22.50 15.80
N LEU A 320 8.02 -22.34 17.13
CA LEU A 320 8.69 -23.24 18.07
C LEU A 320 8.12 -24.66 18.01
N ALA A 321 6.81 -24.82 17.95
CA ALA A 321 6.17 -26.12 17.79
C ALA A 321 6.59 -26.83 16.51
N ARG A 322 6.66 -26.10 15.38
CA ARG A 322 7.16 -26.63 14.09
C ARG A 322 8.63 -27.05 14.18
N LEU A 323 9.47 -26.25 14.82
CA LEU A 323 10.89 -26.55 15.05
C LEU A 323 11.02 -27.83 15.87
N LEU A 324 10.37 -27.92 17.03
CA LEU A 324 10.43 -29.08 17.92
C LEU A 324 9.89 -30.35 17.24
N LYS A 325 8.84 -30.24 16.39
CA LYS A 325 8.34 -31.36 15.59
C LYS A 325 9.42 -31.92 14.66
N LYS A 326 10.15 -31.03 13.96
CA LYS A 326 11.24 -31.42 13.06
C LYS A 326 12.44 -32.01 13.80
N LEU A 327 12.85 -31.43 14.95
CA LEU A 327 13.92 -31.97 15.79
C LEU A 327 13.56 -33.34 16.36
N ARG A 328 12.32 -33.55 16.81
CA ARG A 328 11.83 -34.87 17.27
C ARG A 328 11.89 -35.92 16.14
N ALA A 329 11.53 -35.53 14.91
CA ALA A 329 11.62 -36.42 13.74
C ALA A 329 13.07 -36.84 13.46
N MET A 330 14.03 -35.90 13.50
CA MET A 330 15.45 -36.22 13.34
C MET A 330 15.96 -37.16 14.45
N ARG A 331 15.60 -36.91 15.72
CA ARG A 331 15.95 -37.76 16.83
C ARG A 331 15.35 -39.17 16.76
N ARG A 332 14.24 -39.37 16.03
CA ARG A 332 13.65 -40.69 15.78
C ARG A 332 14.33 -41.41 14.64
N SER A 333 14.66 -40.69 13.54
CA SER A 333 15.23 -41.28 12.33
C SER A 333 16.72 -41.57 12.41
N LEU A 334 17.43 -40.98 13.40
CA LEU A 334 18.85 -41.11 13.65
C LEU A 334 19.69 -41.07 12.33
N PRO A 335 19.64 -39.96 11.58
CA PRO A 335 20.36 -39.84 10.31
C PRO A 335 21.86 -39.79 10.56
N SER A 336 22.68 -40.03 9.53
CA SER A 336 24.14 -39.83 9.65
C SER A 336 24.47 -38.38 10.05
N LEU A 337 25.62 -38.14 10.65
CA LEU A 337 26.04 -36.82 11.13
C LEU A 337 25.94 -35.75 10.03
N VAL A 338 26.37 -36.07 8.81
CA VAL A 338 26.31 -35.17 7.65
C VAL A 338 24.85 -34.83 7.32
N GLN A 339 23.97 -35.83 7.25
CA GLN A 339 22.56 -35.62 6.98
C GLN A 339 21.87 -34.82 8.10
N LEU A 340 22.27 -35.05 9.37
CA LEU A 340 21.78 -34.30 10.53
C LEU A 340 22.13 -32.82 10.40
N LEU A 341 23.37 -32.47 10.08
CA LEU A 341 23.85 -31.11 9.89
C LEU A 341 23.13 -30.40 8.76
N MET A 342 22.96 -31.06 7.61
CA MET A 342 22.21 -30.50 6.46
C MET A 342 20.76 -30.21 6.83
N ARG A 343 20.07 -31.16 7.48
CA ARG A 343 18.68 -30.98 7.92
C ARG A 343 18.56 -29.90 8.98
N LEU A 344 19.51 -29.78 9.91
CA LEU A 344 19.53 -28.73 10.92
C LEU A 344 19.72 -27.35 10.28
N GLY A 345 20.58 -27.23 9.27
CA GLY A 345 20.75 -25.98 8.51
C GLY A 345 19.44 -25.50 7.89
N ALA A 346 18.73 -26.40 7.20
CA ALA A 346 17.43 -26.11 6.61
C ALA A 346 16.35 -25.76 7.67
N VAL A 347 16.37 -26.48 8.81
CA VAL A 347 15.43 -26.23 9.90
C VAL A 347 15.74 -24.92 10.62
N LYS A 348 17.02 -24.56 10.81
CA LYS A 348 17.44 -23.29 11.38
C LYS A 348 16.97 -22.11 10.55
N SER A 349 17.16 -22.19 9.24
CA SER A 349 16.65 -21.18 8.28
C SER A 349 15.13 -21.04 8.38
N ALA A 350 14.39 -22.13 8.32
CA ALA A 350 12.93 -22.13 8.38
C ALA A 350 12.34 -21.67 9.75
N ALA A 351 13.04 -21.96 10.85
CA ALA A 351 12.63 -21.55 12.19
C ALA A 351 12.93 -20.08 12.49
N GLY A 352 13.92 -19.50 11.80
CA GLY A 352 14.38 -18.13 12.02
C GLY A 352 14.65 -17.86 13.52
N ARG A 353 14.06 -16.78 14.06
CA ARG A 353 14.28 -16.40 15.47
C ARG A 353 13.83 -17.44 16.51
N ALA A 354 12.99 -18.41 16.17
CA ALA A 354 12.57 -19.43 17.13
C ALA A 354 13.70 -20.40 17.47
N PHE A 355 14.72 -20.55 16.61
CA PHE A 355 15.86 -21.42 16.84
C PHE A 355 16.70 -21.02 18.06
N GLN A 356 16.79 -19.73 18.38
CA GLN A 356 17.54 -19.22 19.54
C GLN A 356 17.02 -19.72 20.89
N PHE A 357 15.76 -20.19 20.95
CA PHE A 357 15.14 -20.72 22.17
C PHE A 357 15.38 -22.20 22.38
N VAL A 358 16.16 -22.84 21.51
CA VAL A 358 16.47 -24.27 21.63
C VAL A 358 17.98 -24.43 21.77
N HIS A 359 18.37 -25.08 22.84
CA HIS A 359 19.75 -25.53 23.05
C HIS A 359 19.89 -26.91 22.42
N LEU A 360 20.88 -27.08 21.55
CA LEU A 360 21.22 -28.36 20.91
C LEU A 360 22.50 -28.92 21.50
N GLN A 361 22.50 -30.20 21.79
CA GLN A 361 23.66 -31.00 22.04
C GLN A 361 23.91 -31.85 20.80
N MET A 362 25.09 -31.73 20.20
CA MET A 362 25.48 -32.40 18.96
C MET A 362 26.47 -33.50 19.23
N PRO A 363 26.46 -34.62 18.47
CA PRO A 363 27.52 -35.60 18.51
C PRO A 363 28.86 -34.97 18.16
N ALA A 364 29.94 -35.45 18.77
CA ALA A 364 31.29 -35.07 18.39
C ALA A 364 31.67 -35.63 17.02
N GLU A 365 32.75 -35.10 16.42
CA GLU A 365 33.26 -35.59 15.14
C GLU A 365 33.66 -37.07 15.27
N GLY A 366 33.20 -37.92 14.36
CA GLY A 366 33.40 -39.36 14.38
C GLY A 366 32.46 -40.14 15.32
N GLN A 367 31.57 -39.46 16.06
CA GLN A 367 30.61 -40.10 16.96
C GLN A 367 29.29 -40.40 16.21
N GLU A 368 28.72 -41.57 16.48
CA GLU A 368 27.37 -41.89 15.93
C GLU A 368 26.29 -41.00 16.48
N VAL A 369 25.29 -40.72 15.62
CA VAL A 369 24.08 -40.00 15.98
C VAL A 369 23.14 -40.97 16.69
N THR A 370 23.06 -40.84 18.00
CA THR A 370 22.14 -41.62 18.85
C THR A 370 21.16 -40.68 19.57
N ARG A 371 20.21 -41.26 20.28
CA ARG A 371 19.28 -40.44 21.11
C ARG A 371 19.98 -39.75 22.30
N GLU A 372 21.18 -40.20 22.66
CA GLU A 372 21.98 -39.70 23.78
C GLU A 372 22.93 -38.62 23.28
N THR A 373 23.54 -38.78 22.10
CA THR A 373 24.48 -37.85 21.51
C THR A 373 23.79 -36.67 20.84
N PHE A 374 22.58 -36.86 20.30
CA PHE A 374 21.74 -35.77 19.74
C PHE A 374 20.57 -35.46 20.68
N GLN A 375 20.72 -34.40 21.44
CA GLN A 375 19.68 -33.92 22.35
C GLN A 375 19.30 -32.46 22.10
N PHE A 376 18.11 -32.09 22.49
CA PHE A 376 17.69 -30.70 22.45
C PHE A 376 16.76 -30.39 23.63
N ARG A 377 16.86 -29.16 24.10
CA ARG A 377 16.00 -28.65 25.17
C ARG A 377 15.59 -27.21 24.88
N VAL A 378 14.40 -26.82 25.32
CA VAL A 378 13.94 -25.43 25.25
C VAL A 378 14.59 -24.63 26.37
N ASP A 379 15.22 -23.53 26.03
CA ASP A 379 15.76 -22.56 26.98
C ASP A 379 14.58 -21.72 27.54
N LYS A 380 14.06 -22.16 28.66
CA LYS A 380 12.92 -21.49 29.31
C LYS A 380 13.26 -20.06 29.75
N LYS A 381 14.50 -19.77 30.16
CA LYS A 381 14.93 -18.43 30.59
C LYS A 381 14.92 -17.45 29.43
N LYS A 382 15.51 -17.84 28.29
CA LYS A 382 15.47 -17.02 27.08
C LYS A 382 14.05 -16.84 26.54
N LEU A 383 13.23 -17.87 26.59
CA LEU A 383 11.83 -17.80 26.15
C LEU A 383 11.04 -16.81 27.01
N GLN A 384 11.17 -16.90 28.33
CA GLN A 384 10.48 -16.05 29.29
C GLN A 384 10.91 -14.57 29.16
N ALA A 385 12.22 -14.33 28.97
CA ALA A 385 12.74 -12.99 28.70
C ALA A 385 12.20 -12.39 27.39
N ALA A 386 11.98 -13.23 26.37
CA ALA A 386 11.38 -12.79 25.12
C ALA A 386 9.88 -12.52 25.27
N GLU A 387 9.16 -13.32 26.05
CA GLU A 387 7.73 -13.14 26.34
C GLU A 387 7.46 -11.86 27.15
N GLY A 388 8.37 -11.46 28.03
CA GLY A 388 8.28 -10.18 28.74
C GLY A 388 8.37 -8.95 27.84
N ARG A 389 8.95 -9.09 26.63
CA ARG A 389 9.08 -7.99 25.65
C ARG A 389 8.05 -8.05 24.54
N ASP A 390 7.16 -9.01 24.57
CA ASP A 390 6.10 -9.10 23.56
C ASP A 390 5.12 -7.95 23.69
N GLY A 391 4.66 -7.48 22.55
CA GLY A 391 3.75 -6.35 22.49
C GLY A 391 4.41 -4.97 22.66
N HIS A 392 5.72 -4.91 22.95
CA HIS A 392 6.41 -3.63 23.12
C HIS A 392 6.88 -3.07 21.79
N TYR A 393 6.71 -1.75 21.65
CA TYR A 393 7.25 -0.91 20.58
C TYR A 393 8.07 0.21 21.18
N LEU A 394 9.10 0.58 20.50
CA LEU A 394 9.85 1.76 20.80
C LEU A 394 9.79 2.71 19.62
N LEU A 395 9.30 3.89 19.85
CA LEU A 395 9.31 5.00 18.91
C LEU A 395 10.33 6.01 19.38
N ARG A 396 10.87 6.78 18.44
CA ARG A 396 11.76 7.92 18.72
C ARG A 396 11.36 9.12 17.87
N SER A 397 11.54 10.30 18.42
CA SER A 397 11.19 11.59 17.80
C SER A 397 12.18 12.66 18.23
N ASN A 398 12.42 13.65 17.37
CA ASN A 398 13.15 14.86 17.73
C ASN A 398 12.22 15.98 18.26
N LEU A 399 10.98 15.70 18.53
CA LEU A 399 10.09 16.62 19.26
C LEU A 399 10.52 16.69 20.72
N THR A 400 10.68 17.89 21.23
CA THR A 400 11.11 18.15 22.63
C THR A 400 9.97 18.15 23.63
N ALA A 401 8.73 18.29 23.15
CA ALA A 401 7.52 18.21 23.98
C ALA A 401 6.42 17.53 23.20
N GLY A 402 5.79 16.55 23.79
CA GLY A 402 4.70 15.83 23.15
C GLY A 402 3.89 15.02 24.13
N ASP A 403 2.56 15.01 23.95
CA ASP A 403 1.69 14.06 24.61
C ASP A 403 1.96 12.65 24.02
N PRO A 404 2.30 11.66 24.86
CA PRO A 404 2.53 10.29 24.41
C PRO A 404 1.37 9.70 23.63
N SER A 405 0.14 10.09 23.97
CA SER A 405 -1.07 9.62 23.29
C SER A 405 -1.16 10.14 21.86
N VAL A 406 -0.80 11.39 21.64
CA VAL A 406 -0.76 12.03 20.33
C VAL A 406 0.32 11.38 19.47
N LEU A 407 1.53 11.21 19.99
CA LEU A 407 2.63 10.55 19.25
C LEU A 407 2.31 9.11 18.89
N TRP A 408 1.72 8.36 19.83
CA TRP A 408 1.26 7.02 19.54
C TRP A 408 0.18 6.97 18.46
N THR A 409 -0.81 7.86 18.54
CA THR A 409 -1.89 7.95 17.54
C THR A 409 -1.34 8.29 16.17
N ARG A 410 -0.41 9.24 16.08
CA ARG A 410 0.28 9.60 14.82
C ARG A 410 1.06 8.41 14.24
N TYR A 411 1.74 7.64 15.08
CA TYR A 411 2.46 6.45 14.58
C TYR A 411 1.52 5.36 14.07
N VAL A 412 0.38 5.16 14.71
CA VAL A 412 -0.62 4.19 14.24
C VAL A 412 -1.19 4.58 12.87
N GLN A 413 -1.18 5.86 12.52
CA GLN A 413 -1.58 6.34 11.19
C GLN A 413 -0.71 5.76 10.05
N LEU A 414 0.47 5.21 10.32
CA LEU A 414 1.21 4.42 9.32
C LEU A 414 0.40 3.24 8.76
N THR A 415 -0.60 2.76 9.48
CA THR A 415 -1.52 1.75 8.93
C THR A 415 -2.36 2.28 7.77
N GLN A 416 -2.51 3.60 7.65
CA GLN A 416 -3.21 4.23 6.53
C GLN A 416 -2.41 4.05 5.23
N ILE A 417 -1.08 4.29 5.25
CA ILE A 417 -0.27 4.07 4.06
C ILE A 417 -0.24 2.60 3.64
N GLU A 418 -0.27 1.66 4.60
CA GLU A 418 -0.44 0.23 4.28
C GLU A 418 -1.80 -0.04 3.61
N SER A 419 -2.87 0.66 4.04
CA SER A 419 -4.18 0.58 3.41
C SER A 419 -4.15 1.16 1.99
N VAL A 420 -3.54 2.33 1.80
CA VAL A 420 -3.37 2.94 0.46
C VAL A 420 -2.61 2.00 -0.47
N PHE A 421 -1.50 1.40 -0.05
CA PHE A 421 -0.80 0.41 -0.87
C PHE A 421 -1.65 -0.82 -1.19
N ARG A 422 -2.51 -1.25 -0.27
CA ARG A 422 -3.46 -2.34 -0.52
C ARG A 422 -4.47 -1.94 -1.59
N SER A 423 -5.08 -0.75 -1.49
CA SER A 423 -6.02 -0.26 -2.50
C SER A 423 -5.35 -0.10 -3.86
N LEU A 424 -4.14 0.46 -3.93
CA LEU A 424 -3.36 0.54 -5.16
C LEU A 424 -3.16 -0.85 -5.81
N LYS A 425 -2.78 -1.85 -5.02
CA LYS A 425 -2.48 -3.19 -5.52
C LYS A 425 -3.73 -4.02 -5.83
N SER A 426 -4.75 -3.98 -4.98
CA SER A 426 -5.90 -4.88 -5.06
C SER A 426 -7.10 -4.25 -5.76
N GLU A 427 -7.43 -3.01 -5.41
CA GLU A 427 -8.64 -2.35 -5.89
C GLU A 427 -8.39 -1.60 -7.20
N LEU A 428 -7.28 -0.88 -7.30
CA LEU A 428 -6.93 -0.16 -8.52
C LEU A 428 -6.06 -0.98 -9.49
N GLY A 429 -5.79 -2.23 -9.13
CA GLY A 429 -5.12 -3.17 -10.01
C GLY A 429 -3.77 -2.66 -10.50
N ILE A 430 -2.90 -2.17 -9.60
CA ILE A 430 -1.47 -2.08 -9.90
C ILE A 430 -0.86 -3.47 -9.64
N PRO A 431 -1.11 -4.44 -10.50
CA PRO A 431 -0.70 -5.81 -10.31
C PRO A 431 0.55 -6.06 -11.08
N PRO A 432 1.01 -7.30 -11.02
CA PRO A 432 2.02 -7.75 -11.94
C PRO A 432 1.59 -7.43 -13.37
N SER A 433 2.30 -6.51 -14.00
CA SER A 433 1.97 -6.12 -15.36
C SER A 433 2.49 -7.19 -16.32
N THR A 434 1.58 -7.81 -17.05
CA THR A 434 1.88 -8.71 -18.16
C THR A 434 2.21 -7.95 -19.45
N ILE A 435 2.50 -6.64 -19.34
CA ILE A 435 2.65 -5.76 -20.50
C ILE A 435 4.02 -5.96 -21.12
N ASN A 436 4.02 -6.28 -22.38
CA ASN A 436 5.21 -6.31 -23.22
C ASN A 436 5.55 -4.86 -23.61
N TRP A 437 6.47 -4.25 -22.90
CA TRP A 437 6.85 -2.83 -23.03
C TRP A 437 7.91 -2.62 -24.11
N SER A 438 7.64 -2.98 -25.33
CA SER A 438 8.53 -2.63 -26.43
C SER A 438 8.47 -1.15 -26.86
N ILE A 439 7.61 -0.33 -26.23
CA ILE A 439 7.29 1.01 -26.74
C ILE A 439 7.39 2.14 -25.69
N ALA A 440 7.42 1.85 -24.39
CA ALA A 440 7.52 2.90 -23.37
C ALA A 440 8.46 2.53 -22.22
N PRO A 441 9.61 3.19 -22.07
CA PRO A 441 10.57 2.88 -21.00
C PRO A 441 10.18 3.44 -19.63
N THR A 442 9.06 4.15 -19.49
CA THR A 442 8.68 4.82 -18.25
C THR A 442 7.37 4.27 -17.70
N LEU A 443 7.42 3.72 -16.49
CA LEU A 443 6.23 3.30 -15.75
C LEU A 443 5.39 4.51 -15.37
N THR A 444 4.24 4.66 -16.00
CA THR A 444 3.19 5.58 -15.54
C THR A 444 2.27 4.81 -14.59
N PHE A 445 2.26 5.20 -13.31
CA PHE A 445 1.37 4.68 -12.29
C PHE A 445 0.22 5.64 -12.02
#